data_7719fdaf01b0cf39ee01dfdb72d61a2d
#
_entry.id   7719fdaf01b0cf39ee01dfdb72d61a2d
#
_cell.length_a   1.000
_cell.length_b   1.000
_cell.length_c   1.000
_cell.angle_alpha   90.00
_cell.angle_beta   90.00
_cell.angle_gamma   90.00
#
_symmetry.space_group_name_H-M   'P 1'
#
loop_
_entity.id
_entity.type
_entity.pdbx_description
1 polymer ?
#
loop_
_entity_poly.entity_id
_entity_poly.type
_entity_poly.pdbx_seq_one_letter_code
_entity_poly.pdbx_strand_id
1 'polypeptide(L)' 'WYKVASKAKWKNLNDVQATYKTAEAVGNFTVFNIKGNRYRLVVDIIYEHQRIYIKYILTHADYDKEQWKNDPYY' A
#
# COMPACT_ATOMS: atom_id res chain seq x y z
N TRP A 1 5.85 -9.16 -5.56
CA TRP A 1 4.63 -8.49 -5.09
C TRP A 1 3.83 -7.85 -6.23
N TYR A 2 4.47 -7.04 -7.04
CA TYR A 2 3.77 -6.28 -8.09
C TYR A 2 3.03 -7.17 -9.10
N LYS A 3 3.61 -8.31 -9.45
CA LYS A 3 2.96 -9.24 -10.39
C LYS A 3 1.63 -9.77 -9.84
N VAL A 4 1.58 -10.07 -8.56
CA VAL A 4 0.35 -10.54 -7.92
C VAL A 4 -0.66 -9.39 -7.86
N ALA A 5 -0.22 -8.22 -7.41
CA ALA A 5 -1.06 -7.05 -7.28
C ALA A 5 -1.64 -6.60 -8.63
N SER A 6 -0.82 -6.61 -9.70
CA SER A 6 -1.26 -6.17 -11.03
C SER A 6 -2.28 -7.10 -11.67
N LYS A 7 -2.33 -8.36 -11.26
CA LYS A 7 -3.29 -9.34 -11.74
C LYS A 7 -4.55 -9.43 -10.87
N ALA A 8 -4.47 -8.92 -9.65
CA ALA A 8 -5.60 -8.97 -8.73
C ALA A 8 -6.68 -7.97 -9.17
N LYS A 9 -7.94 -8.39 -9.01
CA LYS A 9 -9.09 -7.54 -9.32
C LYS A 9 -9.71 -7.07 -8.02
N TRP A 10 -9.01 -6.20 -7.32
CA TRP A 10 -9.48 -5.68 -6.04
C TRP A 10 -10.54 -4.60 -6.24
N LYS A 11 -11.64 -4.73 -5.51
CA LYS A 11 -12.74 -3.76 -5.54
C LYS A 11 -12.71 -2.83 -4.32
N ASN A 12 -12.08 -3.27 -3.24
CA ASN A 12 -12.00 -2.52 -1.99
C ASN A 12 -10.90 -3.09 -1.12
N LEU A 13 -10.69 -2.48 0.04
CA LEU A 13 -9.65 -2.90 0.98
C LEU A 13 -9.82 -4.35 1.46
N ASN A 14 -11.05 -4.81 1.62
CA ASN A 14 -11.29 -6.19 2.06
C ASN A 14 -10.71 -7.19 1.06
N ASP A 15 -10.84 -6.92 -0.24
CA ASP A 15 -10.25 -7.77 -1.27
C ASP A 15 -8.74 -7.76 -1.20
N VAL A 16 -8.14 -6.59 -0.94
CA VAL A 16 -6.69 -6.47 -0.75
C VAL A 16 -6.23 -7.30 0.43
N GLN A 17 -6.94 -7.21 1.55
CA GLN A 17 -6.61 -7.95 2.77
C GLN A 17 -6.79 -9.45 2.63
N ALA A 18 -7.64 -9.90 1.73
CA ALA A 18 -7.77 -11.33 1.42
C ALA A 18 -6.49 -11.90 0.82
N THR A 19 -5.76 -11.09 0.05
CA THR A 19 -4.46 -11.47 -0.54
C THR A 19 -3.30 -11.16 0.40
N TYR A 20 -3.32 -9.96 1.01
CA TYR A 20 -2.27 -9.47 1.90
C TYR A 20 -2.89 -9.10 3.24
N LYS A 21 -2.83 -10.01 4.21
CA LYS A 21 -3.54 -9.88 5.50
C LYS A 21 -3.13 -8.66 6.31
N THR A 22 -1.88 -8.20 6.14
CA THR A 22 -1.37 -7.06 6.90
C THR A 22 -1.57 -5.72 6.23
N ALA A 23 -2.26 -5.68 5.09
CA ALA A 23 -2.53 -4.43 4.40
C ALA A 23 -3.44 -3.53 5.25
N GLU A 24 -3.11 -2.25 5.29
CA GLU A 24 -3.85 -1.24 6.05
C GLU A 24 -4.16 -0.05 5.18
N ALA A 25 -5.34 0.55 5.38
CA ALA A 25 -5.63 1.85 4.81
C ALA A 25 -5.18 2.94 5.78
N VAL A 26 -4.34 3.86 5.31
CA VAL A 26 -3.86 5.01 6.08
C VAL A 26 -4.08 6.25 5.24
N GLY A 27 -5.02 7.11 5.65
CA GLY A 27 -5.46 8.21 4.81
C GLY A 27 -6.03 7.68 3.50
N ASN A 28 -5.57 8.21 2.38
CA ASN A 28 -5.96 7.74 1.05
C ASN A 28 -5.03 6.66 0.49
N PHE A 29 -4.02 6.27 1.25
CA PHE A 29 -3.04 5.28 0.80
C PHE A 29 -3.30 3.92 1.44
N THR A 30 -2.75 2.89 0.81
CA THR A 30 -2.73 1.54 1.37
C THR A 30 -1.28 1.17 1.65
N VAL A 31 -1.03 0.58 2.82
CA VAL A 31 0.31 0.24 3.28
C VAL A 31 0.44 -1.26 3.40
N PHE A 32 1.48 -1.81 2.81
CA PHE A 32 1.81 -3.23 2.88
C PHE A 32 3.13 -3.44 3.61
N ASN A 33 3.18 -4.50 4.41
CA ASN A 33 4.44 -4.96 5.01
C ASN A 33 5.11 -5.92 4.05
N ILE A 34 6.37 -5.72 3.76
CA ILE A 34 7.13 -6.60 2.87
C ILE A 34 8.43 -7.04 3.55
N LYS A 35 8.95 -8.20 3.13
CA LYS A 35 10.20 -8.79 3.64
C LYS A 35 10.22 -8.89 5.17
N GLY A 36 9.20 -9.51 5.75
CA GLY A 36 9.17 -9.76 7.19
C GLY A 36 9.15 -8.48 8.02
N ASN A 37 8.40 -7.47 7.59
CA ASN A 37 8.25 -6.18 8.27
C ASN A 37 9.48 -5.26 8.19
N ARG A 38 10.45 -5.57 7.32
CA ARG A 38 11.61 -4.68 7.13
C ARG A 38 11.25 -3.40 6.38
N TYR A 39 10.30 -3.52 5.47
CA TYR A 39 9.89 -2.41 4.61
C TYR A 39 8.39 -2.22 4.65
N ARG A 40 7.99 -0.97 4.41
CA ARG A 40 6.60 -0.59 4.21
C ARG A 40 6.44 -0.08 2.78
N LEU A 41 5.52 -0.68 2.04
CA LEU A 41 5.18 -0.24 0.70
C LEU A 41 3.91 0.60 0.78
N VAL A 42 4.01 1.86 0.40
CA VAL A 42 2.87 2.79 0.40
C VAL A 42 2.40 2.98 -1.02
N VAL A 43 1.16 2.63 -1.28
CA VAL A 43 0.58 2.68 -2.62
C VAL A 43 -0.74 3.45 -2.62
N ASP A 44 -1.07 4.01 -3.77
CA ASP A 44 -2.38 4.59 -4.03
C ASP A 44 -3.11 3.64 -4.98
N ILE A 45 -4.22 3.08 -4.52
CA ILE A 45 -5.00 2.12 -5.31
C ILE A 45 -6.27 2.82 -5.81
N ILE A 46 -6.41 2.88 -7.13
CA ILE A 46 -7.62 3.39 -7.77
C ILE A 46 -8.47 2.18 -8.14
N TYR A 47 -9.37 1.81 -7.26
CA TYR A 47 -10.18 0.59 -7.43
C TYR A 47 -11.05 0.61 -8.69
N GLU A 48 -11.62 1.75 -9.03
CA GLU A 48 -12.46 1.89 -10.21
C GLU A 48 -11.74 1.54 -11.50
N HIS A 49 -10.45 1.87 -11.58
CA HIS A 49 -9.64 1.66 -12.77
C HIS A 49 -8.68 0.49 -12.64
N GLN A 50 -8.68 -0.20 -11.50
CA GLN A 50 -7.77 -1.31 -11.21
C GLN A 50 -6.31 -0.91 -11.38
N ARG A 51 -5.97 0.31 -10.94
CA ARG A 51 -4.61 0.85 -11.04
C ARG A 51 -3.98 0.97 -9.67
N ILE A 52 -2.69 0.67 -9.61
CA ILE A 52 -1.88 0.77 -8.40
C ILE A 52 -0.69 1.66 -8.69
N TYR A 53 -0.57 2.73 -7.92
CA TYR A 53 0.57 3.63 -8.01
C TYR A 53 1.44 3.46 -6.77
N ILE A 54 2.69 3.02 -6.96
CA ILE A 54 3.64 2.90 -5.87
C ILE A 54 4.12 4.30 -5.53
N LYS A 55 3.82 4.75 -4.32
CA LYS A 55 4.20 6.09 -3.86
C LYS A 55 5.54 6.08 -3.13
N TYR A 56 5.72 5.14 -2.19
CA TYR A 56 6.92 5.08 -1.38
C TYR A 56 7.27 3.64 -1.04
N ILE A 57 8.57 3.38 -0.96
CA ILE A 57 9.10 2.16 -0.34
C ILE A 57 9.95 2.66 0.82
N LEU A 58 9.50 2.40 2.04
CA LEU A 58 10.10 2.96 3.25
C LEU A 58 10.64 1.88 4.15
N THR A 59 11.76 2.15 4.81
CA THR A 59 12.20 1.32 5.92
C THR A 59 11.23 1.54 7.09
N HIS A 60 11.27 0.65 8.08
CA HIS A 60 10.44 0.80 9.28
C HIS A 60 10.67 2.15 9.96
N ALA A 61 11.94 2.56 10.07
CA ALA A 61 12.28 3.84 10.68
C ALA A 61 11.73 5.03 9.90
N ASP A 62 11.85 5.00 8.58
CA ASP A 62 11.34 6.07 7.72
C ASP A 62 9.81 6.13 7.76
N TYR A 63 9.15 4.98 7.83
CA TYR A 63 7.71 4.92 7.97
C TYR A 63 7.26 5.59 9.28
N ASP A 64 7.96 5.33 10.37
CA ASP A 64 7.62 5.87 11.68
C ASP A 64 7.81 7.39 11.76
N LYS A 65 8.65 7.97 10.93
CA LYS A 65 8.82 9.43 10.85
C LYS A 65 7.62 10.15 10.29
N GLU A 66 6.75 9.43 9.58
CA GLU A 66 5.50 9.92 9.03
C GLU A 66 5.62 11.09 8.04
N GLN A 67 6.82 11.36 7.52
CA GLN A 67 7.02 12.42 6.52
C GLN A 67 6.24 12.17 5.23
N TRP A 68 6.01 10.91 4.89
CA TRP A 68 5.22 10.52 3.73
C TRP A 68 3.75 10.97 3.85
N LYS A 69 3.28 11.27 5.04
CA LYS A 69 1.93 11.79 5.27
C LYS A 69 1.77 13.25 4.83
N ASN A 70 2.87 13.92 4.51
CA ASN A 70 2.83 15.28 3.95
C ASN A 70 2.50 15.30 2.46
N ASP A 71 2.39 14.15 1.83
CA ASP A 71 2.00 14.04 0.42
C ASP A 71 0.58 14.62 0.24
N PRO A 72 0.38 15.48 -0.78
CA PRO A 72 -0.94 16.07 -1.03
C PRO A 72 -2.06 15.07 -1.27
N TYR A 73 -1.73 13.85 -1.68
CA TYR A 73 -2.71 12.81 -1.95
C TYR A 73 -2.98 11.89 -0.76
N TYR A 74 -2.31 12.14 0.36
CA TYR A 74 -2.49 11.34 1.59
C TYR A 74 -3.94 11.28 2.09
#